data_a2f5db444d5e6869b9133ab496b3b9c0
#
_entry.id   a2f5db444d5e6869b9133ab496b3b9c0
#
_cell.length_a   1.000
_cell.length_b   1.000
_cell.length_c   1.000
_cell.angle_alpha   90.00
_cell.angle_beta   90.00
_cell.angle_gamma   90.00
#
_symmetry.space_group_name_H-M   'P 1'
#
loop_
_entity.id
_entity.type
_entity.pdbx_description
1 polymer ?
#
loop_
_entity_poly.entity_id
_entity_poly.type
_entity_poly.pdbx_seq_one_letter_code
_entity_poly.pdbx_strand_id
1 'polypeptide(L)'
;MLPDHATSPQPLTFRAGLLQRVAARLRAGECCSIIGPSGVGKTNLGRFLQRQDVQALYFPDAPTWIVLIDCNALAAADASREFAVFELIAHRLIREAERRNLPESVIAPLDRLHITLLNEGNLLLALRYLERICGRLIEDQGLRLILLFDQFEDIWRALDAGLFRNLRYLRDEFKYRLIYLTITRERLSRARQRARGDADDVEAFWELFEPHTFGLGMHTESEAREILERIARRRGVAPTAEMARAVLDASGGYPALIRALAWTLDEQWPGEAPERIAALPEVAQECAKLWNDLLPDEQRVVRHLAAGLDMSDADQEVLADLRLIELVRSEPPQLFAPVFAAYVRNQGGASSEGIVVDRRQRRVWVDGRLLPGPLPPLEFSLLTYLAERAGTVCPREEILSALYPEERLEANDERIDTLLKRLRDSIGDDGRNPRHLITHRGVGVRLARGRLEEG
;
A
#
# COMPACT_ATOMS: atom_id res chain seq x y z
N MET A 1 28.68 3.95 -14.55
CA MET A 1 28.23 5.24 -14.00
C MET A 1 27.04 5.68 -14.83
N LEU A 2 25.82 5.41 -14.37
CA LEU A 2 24.60 5.97 -14.97
C LEU A 2 24.49 7.42 -14.53
N PRO A 3 24.14 8.36 -15.41
CA PRO A 3 24.04 9.75 -15.04
C PRO A 3 22.98 9.94 -13.96
N ASP A 4 23.38 10.62 -12.90
CA ASP A 4 22.54 11.08 -11.81
C ASP A 4 21.35 11.85 -12.40
N HIS A 5 20.18 11.21 -12.42
CA HIS A 5 18.94 11.86 -12.86
C HIS A 5 18.50 12.80 -11.75
N ALA A 6 19.18 13.94 -11.64
CA ALA A 6 18.76 15.05 -10.82
C ALA A 6 17.33 15.45 -11.20
N THR A 7 16.38 14.84 -10.51
CA THR A 7 14.99 15.28 -10.53
C THR A 7 15.02 16.71 -9.99
N SER A 8 14.57 17.66 -10.78
CA SER A 8 14.35 19.02 -10.31
C SER A 8 13.64 18.98 -8.95
N PRO A 9 14.15 19.62 -7.91
CA PRO A 9 13.58 19.51 -6.57
C PRO A 9 12.13 19.98 -6.60
N GLN A 10 11.26 19.31 -5.82
CA GLN A 10 9.87 19.73 -5.66
C GLN A 10 9.81 21.20 -5.20
N PRO A 11 8.88 22.02 -5.73
CA PRO A 11 8.72 23.39 -5.29
C PRO A 11 8.26 23.46 -3.83
N LEU A 12 8.55 24.55 -3.13
CA LEU A 12 8.14 24.73 -1.73
C LEU A 12 6.61 24.75 -1.53
N THR A 13 5.88 24.94 -2.62
CA THR A 13 4.40 24.85 -2.64
C THR A 13 3.88 23.42 -2.70
N PHE A 14 4.77 22.42 -2.88
CA PHE A 14 4.38 21.02 -2.95
C PHE A 14 3.60 20.59 -1.71
N ARG A 15 2.36 20.13 -1.89
CA ARG A 15 1.47 19.69 -0.81
C ARG A 15 1.27 20.71 0.32
N ALA A 16 1.40 22.02 0.04
CA ALA A 16 1.43 23.07 1.06
C ALA A 16 0.23 23.02 2.02
N GLY A 17 -0.98 22.81 1.52
CA GLY A 17 -2.20 22.73 2.37
C GLY A 17 -2.16 21.58 3.38
N LEU A 18 -1.65 20.40 3.00
CA LEU A 18 -1.46 19.28 3.91
C LEU A 18 -0.35 19.59 4.90
N LEU A 19 0.81 20.07 4.42
CA LEU A 19 1.99 20.30 5.24
C LEU A 19 1.79 21.39 6.27
N GLN A 20 1.04 22.45 5.99
CA GLN A 20 0.67 23.47 6.97
C GLN A 20 -0.11 22.88 8.15
N ARG A 21 -1.08 21.99 7.87
CA ARG A 21 -1.87 21.33 8.94
C ARG A 21 -1.01 20.38 9.76
N VAL A 22 -0.22 19.53 9.10
CA VAL A 22 0.71 18.59 9.76
C VAL A 22 1.74 19.34 10.60
N ALA A 23 2.40 20.33 10.04
CA ALA A 23 3.42 21.14 10.74
C ALA A 23 2.84 21.88 11.95
N ALA A 24 1.60 22.35 11.90
CA ALA A 24 0.96 22.98 13.04
C ALA A 24 0.86 22.03 14.23
N ARG A 25 0.54 20.75 14.01
CA ARG A 25 0.49 19.73 15.08
C ARG A 25 1.87 19.33 15.56
N LEU A 26 2.81 19.10 14.65
CA LEU A 26 4.19 18.77 15.00
C LEU A 26 4.85 19.90 15.80
N ARG A 27 4.56 21.18 15.50
CA ARG A 27 5.03 22.32 16.32
C ARG A 27 4.45 22.32 17.73
N ALA A 28 3.21 21.89 17.88
CA ALA A 28 2.57 21.71 19.18
C ALA A 28 3.10 20.50 19.98
N GLY A 29 4.04 19.72 19.41
CA GLY A 29 4.60 18.53 20.05
C GLY A 29 3.74 17.28 19.93
N GLU A 30 2.75 17.31 19.01
CA GLU A 30 1.84 16.18 18.78
C GLU A 30 2.36 15.25 17.69
N CYS A 31 2.23 13.95 17.92
CA CYS A 31 2.55 12.95 16.89
C CYS A 31 1.46 12.94 15.81
N CYS A 32 1.84 12.64 14.58
CA CYS A 32 0.93 12.64 13.44
C CYS A 32 1.09 11.36 12.61
N SER A 33 0.01 10.95 11.95
CA SER A 33 0.03 9.93 10.91
C SER A 33 -0.44 10.52 9.57
N ILE A 34 0.28 10.20 8.49
CA ILE A 34 -0.14 10.49 7.13
C ILE A 34 -0.46 9.16 6.45
N ILE A 35 -1.71 9.01 6.03
CA ILE A 35 -2.17 7.81 5.33
C ILE A 35 -2.42 8.11 3.86
N GLY A 36 -2.15 7.15 2.99
CA GLY A 36 -2.42 7.33 1.56
C GLY A 36 -2.17 6.08 0.73
N PRO A 37 -2.84 5.93 -0.43
CA PRO A 37 -2.70 4.76 -1.27
C PRO A 37 -1.29 4.63 -1.85
N SER A 38 -0.94 3.43 -2.32
CA SER A 38 0.31 3.20 -3.06
C SER A 38 0.35 4.07 -4.32
N GLY A 39 1.51 4.59 -4.68
CA GLY A 39 1.68 5.41 -5.88
C GLY A 39 1.27 6.89 -5.76
N VAL A 40 0.67 7.33 -4.64
CA VAL A 40 0.28 8.73 -4.41
C VAL A 40 1.47 9.66 -4.13
N GLY A 41 2.65 9.11 -3.84
CA GLY A 41 3.86 9.88 -3.61
C GLY A 41 4.33 9.97 -2.15
N LYS A 42 3.97 9.01 -1.29
CA LYS A 42 4.35 8.95 0.13
C LYS A 42 5.86 9.12 0.36
N THR A 43 6.68 8.33 -0.30
CA THR A 43 8.16 8.40 -0.17
C THR A 43 8.72 9.73 -0.69
N ASN A 44 8.11 10.32 -1.75
CA ASN A 44 8.50 11.64 -2.23
C ASN A 44 8.18 12.73 -1.19
N LEU A 45 7.07 12.62 -0.48
CA LEU A 45 6.72 13.51 0.63
C LEU A 45 7.72 13.39 1.77
N GLY A 46 8.10 12.16 2.15
CA GLY A 46 9.13 11.92 3.17
C GLY A 46 10.47 12.56 2.82
N ARG A 47 10.93 12.38 1.58
CA ARG A 47 12.17 13.02 1.08
C ARG A 47 12.06 14.54 1.02
N PHE A 48 10.91 15.09 0.64
CA PHE A 48 10.67 16.53 0.63
C PHE A 48 10.78 17.12 2.02
N LEU A 49 10.21 16.49 3.04
CA LEU A 49 10.27 16.94 4.43
C LEU A 49 11.69 16.91 5.03
N GLN A 50 12.62 16.10 4.47
CA GLN A 50 14.03 16.09 4.91
C GLN A 50 14.82 17.33 4.45
N ARG A 51 14.30 18.10 3.51
CA ARG A 51 14.99 19.30 2.99
C ARG A 51 15.07 20.37 4.06
N GLN A 52 16.25 20.99 4.20
CA GLN A 52 16.49 22.05 5.19
C GLN A 52 15.66 23.29 4.92
N ASP A 53 15.49 23.68 3.65
CA ASP A 53 14.65 24.82 3.25
C ASP A 53 13.17 24.60 3.59
N VAL A 54 12.68 23.36 3.44
CA VAL A 54 11.32 22.97 3.84
C VAL A 54 11.17 23.01 5.36
N GLN A 55 12.14 22.48 6.10
CA GLN A 55 12.13 22.52 7.57
C GLN A 55 12.16 23.96 8.09
N ALA A 56 12.99 24.81 7.52
CA ALA A 56 13.03 26.24 7.88
C ALA A 56 11.70 26.95 7.59
N LEU A 57 11.03 26.60 6.50
CA LEU A 57 9.72 27.17 6.15
C LEU A 57 8.62 26.77 7.14
N TYR A 58 8.55 25.49 7.49
CA TYR A 58 7.44 24.95 8.29
C TYR A 58 7.68 24.99 9.82
N PHE A 59 8.93 25.11 10.25
CA PHE A 59 9.34 25.14 11.67
C PHE A 59 10.25 26.33 12.00
N PRO A 60 9.78 27.57 11.81
CA PRO A 60 10.58 28.76 12.06
C PRO A 60 10.79 29.06 13.56
N ASP A 61 10.00 28.42 14.44
CA ASP A 61 9.94 28.66 15.87
C ASP A 61 11.09 28.01 16.67
N ALA A 62 11.63 26.90 16.17
CA ALA A 62 12.71 26.16 16.83
C ALA A 62 13.55 25.38 15.83
N PRO A 63 14.85 25.17 16.09
CA PRO A 63 15.69 24.28 15.31
C PRO A 63 15.08 22.88 15.27
N THR A 64 14.61 22.46 14.10
CA THR A 64 13.87 21.19 13.94
C THR A 64 14.57 20.30 12.93
N TRP A 65 14.75 19.04 13.30
CA TRP A 65 15.22 18.02 12.39
C TRP A 65 14.10 17.01 12.09
N ILE A 66 13.85 16.78 10.82
CA ILE A 66 13.01 15.67 10.37
C ILE A 66 13.93 14.59 9.82
N VAL A 67 14.00 13.47 10.51
CA VAL A 67 14.90 12.35 10.18
C VAL A 67 14.06 11.19 9.64
N LEU A 68 14.31 10.82 8.39
CA LEU A 68 13.58 9.73 7.72
C LEU A 68 14.13 8.37 8.14
N ILE A 69 13.25 7.55 8.68
CA ILE A 69 13.45 6.15 9.02
C ILE A 69 12.69 5.30 7.98
N ASP A 70 13.42 4.78 7.01
CA ASP A 70 12.86 3.90 5.98
C ASP A 70 12.76 2.48 6.54
N CYS A 71 11.54 2.05 6.84
CA CYS A 71 11.28 0.76 7.49
C CYS A 71 11.59 -0.44 6.59
N ASN A 72 11.68 -0.25 5.27
CA ASN A 72 12.12 -1.32 4.35
C ASN A 72 13.57 -1.76 4.62
N ALA A 73 14.40 -0.90 5.17
CA ALA A 73 15.79 -1.24 5.50
C ALA A 73 15.90 -2.37 6.53
N LEU A 74 14.81 -2.65 7.26
CA LEU A 74 14.75 -3.68 8.30
C LEU A 74 14.40 -5.08 7.76
N ALA A 75 13.94 -5.20 6.54
CA ALA A 75 13.49 -6.47 5.95
C ALA A 75 14.63 -7.50 5.79
N ALA A 76 15.89 -7.06 5.79
CA ALA A 76 17.08 -7.88 5.55
C ALA A 76 17.90 -8.18 6.81
N ALA A 77 17.46 -7.77 8.01
CA ALA A 77 18.25 -7.92 9.23
C ALA A 77 18.08 -9.31 9.87
N ASP A 78 19.18 -10.03 10.07
CA ASP A 78 19.26 -11.29 10.84
C ASP A 78 19.22 -11.07 12.37
N ALA A 79 19.39 -9.84 12.84
CA ALA A 79 19.30 -9.45 14.24
C ALA A 79 17.84 -9.46 14.74
N SER A 80 17.65 -9.46 16.07
CA SER A 80 16.29 -9.23 16.58
C SER A 80 15.74 -7.96 15.93
N ARG A 81 14.58 -8.06 15.28
CA ARG A 81 14.02 -6.95 14.49
C ARG A 81 13.81 -5.69 15.33
N GLU A 82 13.55 -5.84 16.61
CA GLU A 82 13.39 -4.72 17.57
C GLU A 82 14.70 -3.97 17.79
N PHE A 83 15.83 -4.72 17.96
CA PHE A 83 17.15 -4.12 18.08
C PHE A 83 17.50 -3.34 16.80
N ALA A 84 17.20 -3.91 15.63
CA ALA A 84 17.48 -3.28 14.36
C ALA A 84 16.71 -1.95 14.17
N VAL A 85 15.51 -1.80 14.75
CA VAL A 85 14.77 -0.52 14.73
C VAL A 85 15.53 0.55 15.52
N PHE A 86 15.98 0.26 16.74
CA PHE A 86 16.71 1.23 17.57
C PHE A 86 18.07 1.59 16.95
N GLU A 87 18.76 0.60 16.41
CA GLU A 87 20.02 0.80 15.69
C GLU A 87 19.81 1.72 14.47
N LEU A 88 18.79 1.43 13.65
CA LEU A 88 18.48 2.25 12.48
C LEU A 88 18.16 3.71 12.86
N ILE A 89 17.39 3.94 13.93
CA ILE A 89 17.11 5.29 14.42
C ILE A 89 18.39 5.99 14.84
N ALA A 90 19.23 5.33 15.65
CA ALA A 90 20.52 5.88 16.10
C ALA A 90 21.43 6.22 14.91
N HIS A 91 21.62 5.29 13.98
CA HIS A 91 22.37 5.49 12.76
C HIS A 91 21.88 6.70 11.96
N ARG A 92 20.56 6.82 11.74
CA ARG A 92 19.98 7.93 10.97
C ARG A 92 20.14 9.28 11.66
N LEU A 93 20.05 9.33 12.98
CA LEU A 93 20.30 10.55 13.75
C LEU A 93 21.74 11.03 13.61
N ILE A 94 22.72 10.12 13.68
CA ILE A 94 24.14 10.43 13.53
C ILE A 94 24.43 10.90 12.11
N ARG A 95 23.96 10.16 11.10
CA ARG A 95 24.09 10.57 9.68
C ARG A 95 23.49 11.95 9.41
N GLU A 96 22.41 12.31 10.09
CA GLU A 96 21.82 13.65 9.98
C GLU A 96 22.70 14.71 10.64
N ALA A 97 23.33 14.41 11.79
CA ALA A 97 24.27 15.29 12.45
C ALA A 97 25.50 15.57 11.56
N GLU A 98 26.07 14.54 10.91
CA GLU A 98 27.15 14.66 9.93
C GLU A 98 26.72 15.51 8.73
N ARG A 99 25.56 15.22 8.15
CA ARG A 99 25.01 15.95 6.98
C ARG A 99 24.81 17.45 7.27
N ARG A 100 24.55 17.79 8.51
CA ARG A 100 24.41 19.19 8.96
C ARG A 100 25.71 19.82 9.44
N ASN A 101 26.82 19.08 9.29
CA ASN A 101 28.16 19.54 9.69
C ASN A 101 28.23 19.98 11.16
N LEU A 102 27.61 19.21 12.07
CA LEU A 102 27.83 19.47 13.49
C LEU A 102 29.31 19.31 13.86
N PRO A 103 29.80 20.04 14.90
CA PRO A 103 31.17 19.90 15.32
C PRO A 103 31.55 18.50 15.70
N GLU A 104 32.81 18.10 15.48
CA GLU A 104 33.35 16.79 15.85
C GLU A 104 33.17 16.50 17.35
N SER A 105 33.22 17.52 18.18
CA SER A 105 32.96 17.42 19.64
C SER A 105 31.53 16.92 19.95
N VAL A 106 30.58 17.05 19.03
CA VAL A 106 29.22 16.51 19.14
C VAL A 106 29.14 15.13 18.47
N ILE A 107 29.68 14.97 17.26
CA ILE A 107 29.57 13.74 16.46
C ILE A 107 30.34 12.58 17.13
N ALA A 108 31.61 12.76 17.52
CA ALA A 108 32.42 11.68 18.08
C ALA A 108 31.82 11.01 19.35
N PRO A 109 31.17 11.71 20.28
CA PRO A 109 30.42 11.06 21.36
C PRO A 109 29.23 10.24 20.91
N LEU A 110 28.50 10.69 19.85
CA LEU A 110 27.34 9.96 19.30
C LEU A 110 27.81 8.66 18.62
N ASP A 111 28.89 8.72 17.83
CA ASP A 111 29.50 7.55 17.20
C ASP A 111 29.97 6.51 18.21
N ARG A 112 30.58 6.94 19.31
CA ARG A 112 30.95 6.02 20.38
C ARG A 112 29.77 5.31 21.01
N LEU A 113 28.64 6.02 21.21
CA LEU A 113 27.40 5.41 21.71
C LEU A 113 26.84 4.38 20.72
N HIS A 114 26.86 4.70 19.42
CA HIS A 114 26.40 3.81 18.37
C HIS A 114 27.29 2.57 18.23
N ILE A 115 28.62 2.73 18.24
CA ILE A 115 29.56 1.60 18.21
C ILE A 115 29.34 0.69 19.42
N THR A 116 29.13 1.27 20.61
CA THR A 116 28.86 0.48 21.82
C THR A 116 27.53 -0.27 21.69
N LEU A 117 26.50 0.38 21.16
CA LEU A 117 25.21 -0.26 20.87
C LEU A 117 25.37 -1.48 19.97
N LEU A 118 26.14 -1.35 18.89
CA LEU A 118 26.40 -2.46 17.94
C LEU A 118 27.16 -3.62 18.59
N ASN A 119 28.15 -3.30 19.44
CA ASN A 119 28.98 -4.34 20.07
C ASN A 119 28.24 -5.14 21.14
N GLU A 120 27.35 -4.51 21.89
CA GLU A 120 26.61 -5.16 22.98
C GLU A 120 25.46 -6.02 22.51
N GLY A 121 24.79 -5.66 21.40
CA GLY A 121 23.70 -6.41 20.78
C GLY A 121 22.46 -6.65 21.67
N ASN A 122 22.36 -5.92 22.80
CA ASN A 122 21.30 -6.08 23.79
C ASN A 122 20.20 -5.02 23.63
N LEU A 123 18.96 -5.47 23.59
CA LEU A 123 17.79 -4.60 23.35
C LEU A 123 17.60 -3.50 24.42
N LEU A 124 17.79 -3.83 25.70
CA LEU A 124 17.68 -2.86 26.79
C LEU A 124 18.77 -1.78 26.69
N LEU A 125 19.99 -2.19 26.37
CA LEU A 125 21.10 -1.26 26.16
C LEU A 125 20.88 -0.42 24.91
N ALA A 126 20.31 -0.99 23.84
CA ALA A 126 19.97 -0.24 22.65
C ALA A 126 19.02 0.94 22.95
N LEU A 127 17.98 0.72 23.72
CA LEU A 127 17.08 1.78 24.17
C LEU A 127 17.83 2.85 24.97
N ARG A 128 18.69 2.44 25.92
CA ARG A 128 19.48 3.38 26.77
C ARG A 128 20.46 4.22 25.95
N TYR A 129 21.11 3.63 24.95
CA TYR A 129 22.01 4.39 24.08
C TYR A 129 21.23 5.33 23.16
N LEU A 130 20.11 4.89 22.62
CA LEU A 130 19.23 5.77 21.82
C LEU A 130 18.71 6.96 22.64
N GLU A 131 18.28 6.71 23.89
CA GLU A 131 17.89 7.77 24.85
C GLU A 131 19.02 8.79 25.05
N ARG A 132 20.27 8.35 25.24
CA ARG A 132 21.42 9.24 25.35
C ARG A 132 21.72 10.02 24.09
N ILE A 133 21.58 9.40 22.91
CA ILE A 133 21.74 10.07 21.62
C ILE A 133 20.68 11.16 21.47
N CYS A 134 19.42 10.83 21.72
CA CYS A 134 18.32 11.82 21.69
C CYS A 134 18.55 12.95 22.69
N GLY A 135 18.94 12.63 23.94
CA GLY A 135 19.24 13.63 24.96
C GLY A 135 20.31 14.62 24.54
N ARG A 136 21.43 14.15 23.99
CA ARG A 136 22.49 15.03 23.47
C ARG A 136 22.01 15.96 22.35
N LEU A 137 21.17 15.46 21.46
CA LEU A 137 20.66 16.27 20.36
C LEU A 137 19.57 17.26 20.84
N ILE A 138 18.71 16.82 21.74
CA ILE A 138 17.58 17.63 22.21
C ILE A 138 18.01 18.63 23.27
N GLU A 139 18.76 18.20 24.29
CA GLU A 139 19.11 19.01 25.45
C GLU A 139 20.34 19.87 25.20
N ASP A 140 21.45 19.25 24.71
CA ASP A 140 22.71 19.96 24.51
C ASP A 140 22.67 20.86 23.25
N GLN A 141 21.95 20.44 22.18
CA GLN A 141 21.84 21.22 20.93
C GLN A 141 20.53 22.00 20.81
N GLY A 142 19.61 21.85 21.73
CA GLY A 142 18.32 22.56 21.73
C GLY A 142 17.36 22.15 20.60
N LEU A 143 17.52 20.96 20.04
CA LEU A 143 16.76 20.51 18.87
C LEU A 143 15.36 20.00 19.21
N ARG A 144 14.44 20.17 18.25
CA ARG A 144 13.23 19.38 18.14
C ARG A 144 13.51 18.27 17.13
N LEU A 145 13.33 17.02 17.53
CA LEU A 145 13.52 15.84 16.68
C LEU A 145 12.17 15.30 16.23
N ILE A 146 11.97 15.17 14.93
CA ILE A 146 10.82 14.50 14.34
C ILE A 146 11.34 13.26 13.63
N LEU A 147 11.03 12.05 14.18
CA LEU A 147 11.32 10.80 13.52
C LEU A 147 10.18 10.49 12.55
N LEU A 148 10.48 10.54 11.26
CA LEU A 148 9.55 10.24 10.19
C LEU A 148 9.73 8.79 9.74
N PHE A 149 8.76 7.94 10.06
CA PHE A 149 8.75 6.53 9.68
C PHE A 149 7.99 6.36 8.37
N ASP A 150 8.69 5.98 7.31
CA ASP A 150 8.07 5.61 6.02
C ASP A 150 7.83 4.10 5.97
N GLN A 151 6.66 3.70 5.50
CA GLN A 151 6.19 2.31 5.47
C GLN A 151 6.15 1.66 6.87
N PHE A 152 5.66 2.41 7.84
CA PHE A 152 5.62 1.98 9.24
C PHE A 152 4.72 0.75 9.46
N GLU A 153 3.75 0.50 8.59
CA GLU A 153 2.89 -0.67 8.64
C GLU A 153 3.65 -1.99 8.62
N ASP A 154 4.83 -2.07 8.03
CA ASP A 154 5.64 -3.29 7.97
C ASP A 154 6.22 -3.64 9.35
N ILE A 155 6.69 -2.62 10.08
CA ILE A 155 7.10 -2.75 11.48
C ILE A 155 5.88 -3.07 12.36
N TRP A 156 4.81 -2.32 12.17
CA TRP A 156 3.59 -2.40 12.97
C TRP A 156 2.95 -3.78 12.96
N ARG A 157 3.01 -4.48 11.83
CA ARG A 157 2.48 -5.83 11.67
C ARG A 157 3.43 -6.93 12.13
N ALA A 158 4.74 -6.68 12.06
CA ALA A 158 5.75 -7.71 12.23
C ALA A 158 6.33 -7.81 13.64
N LEU A 159 6.26 -6.72 14.43
CA LEU A 159 6.96 -6.62 15.70
C LEU A 159 6.03 -6.67 16.91
N ASP A 160 6.62 -7.08 18.05
CA ASP A 160 5.89 -7.25 19.29
C ASP A 160 5.56 -5.91 20.00
N ALA A 161 4.59 -5.93 20.90
CA ALA A 161 4.16 -4.77 21.67
C ALA A 161 5.28 -4.11 22.48
N GLY A 162 6.33 -4.86 22.82
CA GLY A 162 7.50 -4.37 23.57
C GLY A 162 8.20 -3.19 22.90
N LEU A 163 8.39 -3.26 21.57
CA LEU A 163 8.99 -2.17 20.81
C LEU A 163 8.17 -0.87 20.95
N PHE A 164 6.86 -0.98 20.78
CA PHE A 164 5.97 0.20 20.76
C PHE A 164 5.86 0.83 22.14
N ARG A 165 5.89 0.03 23.22
CA ARG A 165 6.01 0.54 24.58
C ARG A 165 7.33 1.29 24.79
N ASN A 166 8.43 0.77 24.29
CA ASN A 166 9.74 1.41 24.37
C ASN A 166 9.80 2.72 23.55
N LEU A 167 9.20 2.75 22.37
CA LEU A 167 9.09 3.99 21.58
C LEU A 167 8.18 5.01 22.31
N ARG A 168 7.08 4.55 22.92
CA ARG A 168 6.22 5.43 23.73
C ARG A 168 6.99 6.01 24.91
N TYR A 169 7.71 5.17 25.67
CA TYR A 169 8.57 5.61 26.76
C TYR A 169 9.58 6.66 26.30
N LEU A 170 10.31 6.40 25.21
CA LEU A 170 11.30 7.34 24.69
C LEU A 170 10.69 8.70 24.31
N ARG A 171 9.49 8.68 23.71
CA ARG A 171 8.75 9.91 23.37
C ARG A 171 8.32 10.66 24.64
N ASP A 172 7.87 9.96 25.66
CA ASP A 172 7.38 10.58 26.91
C ASP A 172 8.53 11.15 27.74
N GLU A 173 9.75 10.57 27.65
CA GLU A 173 10.97 11.12 28.25
C GLU A 173 11.30 12.50 27.66
N PHE A 174 11.22 12.66 26.33
CA PHE A 174 11.49 13.91 25.62
C PHE A 174 10.20 14.58 25.13
N LYS A 175 9.15 14.59 25.94
CA LYS A 175 7.84 15.12 25.61
C LYS A 175 7.92 16.51 24.94
N TYR A 176 7.18 16.67 23.83
CA TYR A 176 7.15 17.87 22.96
C TYR A 176 8.43 18.14 22.14
N ARG A 177 9.52 17.44 22.41
CA ARG A 177 10.79 17.60 21.70
C ARG A 177 11.13 16.42 20.80
N LEU A 178 10.76 15.20 21.19
CA LEU A 178 10.81 14.01 20.36
C LEU A 178 9.39 13.68 19.89
N ILE A 179 9.16 13.70 18.58
CA ILE A 179 7.84 13.59 17.96
C ILE A 179 7.91 12.55 16.86
N TYR A 180 6.87 11.78 16.70
CA TYR A 180 6.77 10.79 15.63
C TYR A 180 5.81 11.26 14.54
N LEU A 181 6.24 11.05 13.31
CA LEU A 181 5.42 11.20 12.10
C LEU A 181 5.47 9.89 11.35
N THR A 182 4.34 9.21 11.20
CA THR A 182 4.26 7.97 10.43
C THR A 182 3.67 8.24 9.05
N ILE A 183 4.18 7.54 8.05
CA ILE A 183 3.58 7.48 6.71
C ILE A 183 3.21 6.03 6.43
N THR A 184 1.91 5.78 6.26
CA THR A 184 1.36 4.43 6.13
C THR A 184 0.35 4.36 4.99
N ARG A 185 -0.08 3.15 4.67
CA ARG A 185 -1.16 2.89 3.71
C ARG A 185 -2.54 3.16 4.34
N GLU A 186 -2.70 2.87 5.60
CA GLU A 186 -3.95 2.88 6.35
C GLU A 186 -3.76 3.38 7.78
N ARG A 187 -4.86 3.60 8.50
CA ARG A 187 -4.81 3.92 9.93
C ARG A 187 -4.13 2.82 10.73
N LEU A 188 -3.34 3.19 11.72
CA LEU A 188 -2.65 2.23 12.59
C LEU A 188 -3.63 1.35 13.37
N SER A 189 -4.75 1.89 13.83
CA SER A 189 -5.83 1.15 14.49
C SER A 189 -6.38 0.02 13.60
N ARG A 190 -6.70 0.31 12.34
CA ARG A 190 -7.16 -0.71 11.37
C ARG A 190 -6.10 -1.74 11.05
N ALA A 191 -4.85 -1.33 10.89
CA ALA A 191 -3.74 -2.24 10.62
C ALA A 191 -3.55 -3.23 11.78
N ARG A 192 -3.77 -2.80 13.03
CA ARG A 192 -3.62 -3.63 14.22
C ARG A 192 -4.74 -4.65 14.39
N GLN A 193 -5.99 -4.26 14.16
CA GLN A 193 -7.13 -5.18 14.24
C GLN A 193 -6.95 -6.43 13.36
N ARG A 194 -6.15 -6.32 12.29
CA ARG A 194 -5.83 -7.43 11.39
C ARG A 194 -4.54 -8.17 11.73
N ALA A 195 -3.64 -7.55 12.47
CA ALA A 195 -2.44 -8.19 12.98
C ALA A 195 -2.77 -8.88 14.30
N ARG A 196 -2.28 -10.07 14.52
CA ARG A 196 -2.44 -10.98 15.65
C ARG A 196 -2.79 -10.35 17.01
N GLY A 197 -3.87 -10.85 17.69
CA GLY A 197 -4.14 -10.88 19.14
C GLY A 197 -3.87 -9.59 19.92
N ASP A 198 -4.21 -9.53 21.16
CA ASP A 198 -4.06 -8.48 22.18
C ASP A 198 -3.80 -7.05 21.67
N ALA A 199 -4.92 -6.41 21.26
CA ALA A 199 -4.92 -5.01 20.84
C ALA A 199 -4.50 -4.07 22.00
N ASP A 200 -4.79 -4.44 23.24
CA ASP A 200 -4.64 -3.60 24.42
C ASP A 200 -3.18 -3.21 24.71
N ASP A 201 -2.22 -4.08 24.41
CA ASP A 201 -0.80 -3.85 24.70
C ASP A 201 -0.13 -2.72 23.89
N VAL A 202 -0.75 -2.29 22.78
CA VAL A 202 -0.21 -1.24 21.90
C VAL A 202 -1.13 -0.03 21.74
N GLU A 203 -2.30 -0.04 22.38
CA GLU A 203 -3.28 1.04 22.32
C GLU A 203 -2.66 2.39 22.71
N ALA A 204 -1.92 2.43 23.80
CA ALA A 204 -1.23 3.62 24.25
C ALA A 204 -0.25 4.22 23.23
N PHE A 205 0.29 3.43 22.28
CA PHE A 205 1.16 3.94 21.22
C PHE A 205 0.37 4.51 20.06
N TRP A 206 -0.65 3.80 19.54
CA TRP A 206 -1.41 4.30 18.40
C TRP A 206 -2.26 5.53 18.73
N GLU A 207 -2.75 5.66 19.97
CA GLU A 207 -3.45 6.85 20.46
C GLU A 207 -2.67 8.15 20.27
N LEU A 208 -1.34 8.07 20.17
CA LEU A 208 -0.51 9.23 19.83
C LEU A 208 -0.86 9.83 18.46
N PHE A 209 -1.40 9.04 17.55
CA PHE A 209 -1.59 9.38 16.15
C PHE A 209 -3.05 9.58 15.73
N GLU A 210 -3.99 8.87 16.40
CA GLU A 210 -5.40 8.84 16.00
C GLU A 210 -6.03 10.24 15.87
N PRO A 211 -5.83 11.17 16.84
CA PRO A 211 -6.42 12.50 16.74
C PRO A 211 -5.84 13.34 15.58
N HIS A 212 -4.68 12.96 15.08
CA HIS A 212 -3.89 13.71 14.10
C HIS A 212 -3.52 12.85 12.89
N THR A 213 -4.51 12.14 12.35
CA THR A 213 -4.38 11.38 11.11
C THR A 213 -4.80 12.24 9.92
N PHE A 214 -3.90 12.37 8.93
CA PHE A 214 -4.08 13.17 7.74
C PHE A 214 -4.05 12.29 6.49
N GLY A 215 -4.93 12.56 5.53
CA GLY A 215 -4.89 11.91 4.24
C GLY A 215 -3.91 12.58 3.27
N LEU A 216 -3.05 11.79 2.65
CA LEU A 216 -2.32 12.17 1.45
C LEU A 216 -3.15 11.78 0.23
N GLY A 217 -3.93 12.72 -0.23
CA GLY A 217 -4.84 12.55 -1.37
C GLY A 217 -4.16 12.77 -2.72
N MET A 218 -4.98 12.98 -3.73
CA MET A 218 -4.54 13.23 -5.09
C MET A 218 -3.85 14.60 -5.22
N HIS A 219 -3.10 14.81 -6.30
CA HIS A 219 -2.53 16.11 -6.61
C HIS A 219 -3.62 17.11 -7.00
N THR A 220 -3.42 18.36 -6.63
CA THR A 220 -4.19 19.48 -7.17
C THR A 220 -3.96 19.59 -8.68
N GLU A 221 -4.84 20.28 -9.39
CA GLU A 221 -4.68 20.49 -10.84
C GLU A 221 -3.32 21.10 -11.19
N SER A 222 -2.86 22.08 -10.41
CA SER A 222 -1.55 22.73 -10.62
C SER A 222 -0.39 21.77 -10.42
N GLU A 223 -0.38 20.98 -9.35
CA GLU A 223 0.65 19.97 -9.08
C GLU A 223 0.66 18.86 -10.14
N ALA A 224 -0.53 18.41 -10.55
CA ALA A 224 -0.69 17.39 -11.57
C ALA A 224 -0.21 17.89 -12.95
N ARG A 225 -0.47 19.15 -13.28
CA ARG A 225 0.04 19.81 -14.50
C ARG A 225 1.56 19.90 -14.49
N GLU A 226 2.18 20.26 -13.37
CA GLU A 226 3.64 20.28 -13.25
C GLU A 226 4.27 18.88 -13.47
N ILE A 227 3.64 17.82 -12.96
CA ILE A 227 4.09 16.45 -13.20
C ILE A 227 4.04 16.13 -14.70
N LEU A 228 2.92 16.42 -15.34
CA LEU A 228 2.72 16.16 -16.76
C LEU A 228 3.73 16.92 -17.62
N GLU A 229 3.94 18.22 -17.37
CA GLU A 229 4.90 19.05 -18.08
C GLU A 229 6.34 18.56 -17.89
N ARG A 230 6.69 18.07 -16.71
CA ARG A 230 8.02 17.50 -16.44
C ARG A 230 8.25 16.23 -17.24
N ILE A 231 7.24 15.36 -17.34
CA ILE A 231 7.30 14.12 -18.14
C ILE A 231 7.39 14.50 -19.63
N ALA A 232 6.53 15.38 -20.09
CA ALA A 232 6.48 15.84 -21.46
C ALA A 232 7.82 16.42 -21.94
N ARG A 233 8.45 17.28 -21.12
CA ARG A 233 9.81 17.82 -21.40
C ARG A 233 10.87 16.72 -21.53
N ARG A 234 10.80 15.67 -20.69
CA ARG A 234 11.74 14.53 -20.79
C ARG A 234 11.54 13.71 -22.05
N ARG A 235 10.32 13.64 -22.56
CA ARG A 235 9.99 12.94 -23.80
C ARG A 235 10.23 13.76 -25.06
N GLY A 236 10.48 15.07 -24.91
CA GLY A 236 10.56 16.00 -26.05
C GLY A 236 9.20 16.23 -26.75
N VAL A 237 8.09 15.93 -26.06
CA VAL A 237 6.73 16.12 -26.58
C VAL A 237 6.10 17.30 -25.83
N ALA A 238 5.46 18.20 -26.56
CA ALA A 238 4.65 19.28 -25.95
C ALA A 238 3.17 18.90 -26.09
N PRO A 239 2.49 18.47 -25.00
CA PRO A 239 1.08 18.17 -25.05
C PRO A 239 0.29 19.44 -25.37
N THR A 240 -0.74 19.32 -26.19
CA THR A 240 -1.71 20.42 -26.37
C THR A 240 -2.45 20.69 -25.06
N ALA A 241 -3.05 21.87 -24.90
CA ALA A 241 -3.83 22.19 -23.72
C ALA A 241 -5.01 21.20 -23.54
N GLU A 242 -5.59 20.72 -24.62
CA GLU A 242 -6.68 19.76 -24.64
C GLU A 242 -6.20 18.37 -24.18
N MET A 243 -5.07 17.87 -24.72
CA MET A 243 -4.46 16.61 -24.24
C MET A 243 -4.08 16.68 -22.77
N ALA A 244 -3.49 17.79 -22.32
CA ALA A 244 -3.16 17.98 -20.93
C ALA A 244 -4.41 17.89 -20.04
N ARG A 245 -5.49 18.54 -20.41
CA ARG A 245 -6.76 18.50 -19.69
C ARG A 245 -7.33 17.08 -19.66
N ALA A 246 -7.35 16.39 -20.80
CA ALA A 246 -7.86 15.00 -20.88
C ALA A 246 -7.07 14.04 -19.94
N VAL A 247 -5.73 14.18 -19.87
CA VAL A 247 -4.91 13.40 -18.93
C VAL A 247 -5.26 13.71 -17.47
N LEU A 248 -5.43 14.99 -17.13
CA LEU A 248 -5.75 15.40 -15.76
C LEU A 248 -7.14 14.91 -15.33
N ASP A 249 -8.12 15.06 -16.21
CA ASP A 249 -9.50 14.60 -15.97
C ASP A 249 -9.54 13.07 -15.84
N ALA A 250 -8.87 12.34 -16.73
CA ALA A 250 -8.82 10.88 -16.72
C ALA A 250 -8.11 10.31 -15.48
N SER A 251 -7.00 10.94 -15.05
CA SER A 251 -6.18 10.49 -13.90
C SER A 251 -6.74 10.91 -12.55
N GLY A 252 -7.64 11.89 -12.49
CA GLY A 252 -8.14 12.48 -11.25
C GLY A 252 -7.04 13.06 -10.35
N GLY A 253 -5.88 13.39 -10.92
CA GLY A 253 -4.72 13.90 -10.17
C GLY A 253 -3.86 12.80 -9.52
N TYR A 254 -4.09 11.53 -9.82
CA TYR A 254 -3.28 10.43 -9.28
C TYR A 254 -1.94 10.32 -10.00
N PRO A 255 -0.78 10.50 -9.30
CA PRO A 255 0.52 10.60 -9.97
C PRO A 255 0.90 9.40 -10.81
N ALA A 256 0.54 8.20 -10.39
CA ALA A 256 0.84 6.98 -11.12
C ALA A 256 0.07 6.92 -12.44
N LEU A 257 -1.22 7.29 -12.44
CA LEU A 257 -2.03 7.39 -13.67
C LEU A 257 -1.57 8.53 -14.56
N ILE A 258 -1.20 9.70 -14.00
CA ILE A 258 -0.64 10.80 -14.80
C ILE A 258 0.60 10.31 -15.57
N ARG A 259 1.50 9.56 -14.89
CA ARG A 259 2.69 9.00 -15.55
C ARG A 259 2.32 8.00 -16.63
N ALA A 260 1.45 7.04 -16.34
CA ALA A 260 1.02 6.05 -17.31
C ALA A 260 0.41 6.71 -18.56
N LEU A 261 -0.53 7.62 -18.35
CA LEU A 261 -1.20 8.36 -19.43
C LEU A 261 -0.23 9.26 -20.20
N ALA A 262 0.71 9.92 -19.52
CA ALA A 262 1.71 10.77 -20.20
C ALA A 262 2.63 9.96 -21.12
N TRP A 263 2.85 8.67 -20.89
CA TRP A 263 3.62 7.80 -21.77
C TRP A 263 2.83 7.36 -23.01
N THR A 264 1.50 7.38 -22.96
CA THR A 264 0.61 7.03 -24.08
C THR A 264 0.22 8.25 -24.93
N LEU A 265 0.72 9.45 -24.60
CA LEU A 265 0.51 10.69 -25.35
C LEU A 265 1.31 10.67 -26.67
N ASP A 266 0.81 9.99 -27.65
CA ASP A 266 1.25 10.06 -29.06
C ASP A 266 0.05 10.38 -29.95
N GLU A 267 0.27 10.40 -31.28
CA GLU A 267 -0.73 10.69 -32.31
C GLU A 267 -1.97 9.76 -32.28
N GLN A 268 -1.93 8.69 -31.47
CA GLN A 268 -3.00 7.68 -31.37
C GLN A 268 -3.74 7.71 -30.02
N TRP A 269 -3.86 8.87 -29.38
CA TRP A 269 -4.69 8.98 -28.16
C TRP A 269 -6.06 8.31 -28.37
N PRO A 270 -6.47 7.34 -27.54
CA PRO A 270 -7.60 6.44 -27.84
C PRO A 270 -8.96 7.08 -27.69
N GLY A 271 -9.08 8.41 -27.84
CA GLY A 271 -10.32 9.13 -27.63
C GLY A 271 -10.79 9.12 -26.16
N GLU A 272 -11.84 9.82 -25.87
CA GLU A 272 -12.21 10.23 -24.53
C GLU A 272 -12.88 9.17 -23.65
N ALA A 273 -13.20 7.95 -24.16
CA ALA A 273 -13.92 6.95 -23.39
C ALA A 273 -13.04 6.32 -22.28
N PRO A 274 -13.41 6.49 -20.99
CA PRO A 274 -12.64 5.97 -19.87
C PRO A 274 -12.36 4.45 -19.95
N GLU A 275 -13.27 3.69 -20.55
CA GLU A 275 -13.16 2.24 -20.73
C GLU A 275 -12.00 1.86 -21.65
N ARG A 276 -11.80 2.63 -22.72
CA ARG A 276 -10.68 2.42 -23.66
C ARG A 276 -9.35 2.79 -23.03
N ILE A 277 -9.32 3.89 -22.29
CA ILE A 277 -8.13 4.36 -21.56
C ILE A 277 -7.76 3.34 -20.48
N ALA A 278 -8.73 2.82 -19.73
CA ALA A 278 -8.50 1.82 -18.70
C ALA A 278 -7.97 0.47 -19.24
N ALA A 279 -8.20 0.19 -20.52
CA ALA A 279 -7.71 -1.01 -21.21
C ALA A 279 -6.25 -0.90 -21.70
N LEU A 280 -5.64 0.31 -21.71
CA LEU A 280 -4.23 0.47 -22.05
C LEU A 280 -3.35 -0.26 -21.03
N PRO A 281 -2.35 -1.06 -21.46
CA PRO A 281 -1.58 -1.93 -20.55
C PRO A 281 -0.96 -1.20 -19.36
N GLU A 282 -0.33 -0.05 -19.59
CA GLU A 282 0.32 0.76 -18.56
C GLU A 282 -0.69 1.32 -17.56
N VAL A 283 -1.84 1.77 -18.05
CA VAL A 283 -2.93 2.30 -17.23
C VAL A 283 -3.59 1.20 -16.43
N ALA A 284 -3.90 0.08 -17.07
CA ALA A 284 -4.48 -1.10 -16.43
C ALA A 284 -3.56 -1.63 -15.31
N GLN A 285 -2.23 -1.62 -15.53
CA GLN A 285 -1.26 -2.03 -14.52
C GLN A 285 -1.29 -1.11 -13.29
N GLU A 286 -1.34 0.21 -13.47
CA GLU A 286 -1.40 1.14 -12.34
C GLU A 286 -2.76 1.08 -11.62
N CYS A 287 -3.85 0.92 -12.35
CA CYS A 287 -5.17 0.66 -11.75
C CYS A 287 -5.18 -0.65 -10.95
N ALA A 288 -4.54 -1.72 -11.48
CA ALA A 288 -4.43 -3.00 -10.79
C ALA A 288 -3.62 -2.88 -9.49
N LYS A 289 -2.51 -2.14 -9.49
CA LYS A 289 -1.72 -1.88 -8.28
C LYS A 289 -2.56 -1.19 -7.21
N LEU A 290 -3.27 -0.12 -7.59
CA LEU A 290 -4.16 0.60 -6.68
C LEU A 290 -5.28 -0.30 -6.16
N TRP A 291 -5.93 -1.06 -7.04
CA TRP A 291 -6.98 -2.00 -6.68
C TRP A 291 -6.51 -3.08 -5.70
N ASN A 292 -5.35 -3.69 -5.95
CA ASN A 292 -4.77 -4.73 -5.09
C ASN A 292 -4.25 -4.19 -3.75
N ASP A 293 -3.98 -2.89 -3.68
CA ASP A 293 -3.59 -2.20 -2.45
C ASP A 293 -4.81 -1.96 -1.52
N LEU A 294 -6.03 -1.95 -2.07
CA LEU A 294 -7.25 -1.77 -1.29
C LEU A 294 -7.56 -3.01 -0.44
N LEU A 295 -8.08 -2.77 0.75
CA LEU A 295 -8.56 -3.81 1.64
C LEU A 295 -9.87 -4.42 1.10
N PRO A 296 -10.23 -5.64 1.52
CA PRO A 296 -11.45 -6.30 1.02
C PRO A 296 -12.73 -5.49 1.23
N ASP A 297 -12.87 -4.81 2.36
CA ASP A 297 -13.98 -3.90 2.67
C ASP A 297 -13.94 -2.62 1.82
N GLU A 298 -12.76 -2.06 1.59
CA GLU A 298 -12.56 -0.92 0.68
C GLU A 298 -12.88 -1.30 -0.78
N GLN A 299 -12.41 -2.48 -1.23
CA GLN A 299 -12.75 -3.00 -2.56
C GLN A 299 -14.25 -3.17 -2.76
N ARG A 300 -14.97 -3.61 -1.72
CA ARG A 300 -16.44 -3.72 -1.75
C ARG A 300 -17.07 -2.34 -1.95
N VAL A 301 -16.70 -1.35 -1.14
CA VAL A 301 -17.21 0.03 -1.23
C VAL A 301 -16.91 0.64 -2.59
N VAL A 302 -15.66 0.51 -3.06
CA VAL A 302 -15.24 1.04 -4.37
C VAL A 302 -15.99 0.37 -5.52
N ARG A 303 -16.30 -0.94 -5.43
CA ARG A 303 -17.15 -1.63 -6.44
C ARG A 303 -18.58 -1.08 -6.44
N HIS A 304 -19.20 -0.90 -5.27
CA HIS A 304 -20.55 -0.34 -5.17
C HIS A 304 -20.60 1.05 -5.81
N LEU A 305 -19.64 1.91 -5.51
CA LEU A 305 -19.55 3.25 -6.11
C LEU A 305 -19.34 3.20 -7.62
N ALA A 306 -18.46 2.32 -8.12
CA ALA A 306 -18.23 2.17 -9.56
C ALA A 306 -19.47 1.66 -10.32
N ALA A 307 -20.31 0.86 -9.66
CA ALA A 307 -21.54 0.32 -10.20
C ALA A 307 -22.76 1.25 -10.00
N GLY A 308 -22.60 2.37 -9.27
CA GLY A 308 -23.72 3.28 -8.93
C GLY A 308 -24.74 2.66 -7.97
N LEU A 309 -24.29 1.73 -7.11
CA LEU A 309 -25.13 1.08 -6.10
C LEU A 309 -25.15 1.88 -4.79
N ASP A 310 -26.25 1.77 -4.06
CA ASP A 310 -26.39 2.41 -2.76
C ASP A 310 -25.42 1.81 -1.72
N MET A 311 -25.01 2.65 -0.79
CA MET A 311 -24.09 2.30 0.30
C MET A 311 -24.88 1.90 1.55
N SER A 312 -24.42 0.87 2.25
CA SER A 312 -24.97 0.48 3.55
C SER A 312 -24.41 1.33 4.70
N ASP A 313 -25.10 1.35 5.84
CA ASP A 313 -24.58 2.03 7.05
C ASP A 313 -23.23 1.46 7.51
N ALA A 314 -23.00 0.16 7.34
CA ALA A 314 -21.74 -0.49 7.65
C ALA A 314 -20.55 -0.03 6.78
N ASP A 315 -20.82 0.60 5.64
CA ASP A 315 -19.81 1.10 4.72
C ASP A 315 -19.36 2.54 5.04
N GLN A 316 -20.04 3.24 5.96
CA GLN A 316 -19.79 4.67 6.22
C GLN A 316 -18.38 4.94 6.82
N GLU A 317 -17.89 4.08 7.70
CA GLU A 317 -16.54 4.22 8.27
C GLU A 317 -15.48 4.04 7.17
N VAL A 318 -15.64 3.01 6.34
CA VAL A 318 -14.75 2.74 5.20
C VAL A 318 -14.79 3.90 4.21
N LEU A 319 -15.98 4.43 3.94
CA LEU A 319 -16.18 5.59 3.06
C LEU A 319 -15.47 6.84 3.60
N ALA A 320 -15.50 7.06 4.91
CA ALA A 320 -14.81 8.18 5.56
C ALA A 320 -13.28 8.09 5.35
N ASP A 321 -12.70 6.89 5.50
CA ASP A 321 -11.28 6.68 5.25
C ASP A 321 -10.91 6.86 3.77
N LEU A 322 -11.75 6.35 2.85
CA LEU A 322 -11.55 6.55 1.41
C LEU A 322 -11.67 8.03 0.99
N ARG A 323 -12.54 8.80 1.66
CA ARG A 323 -12.62 10.25 1.49
C ARG A 323 -11.39 10.97 2.05
N LEU A 324 -10.90 10.54 3.20
CA LEU A 324 -9.70 11.12 3.81
C LEU A 324 -8.50 11.05 2.87
N ILE A 325 -8.33 9.94 2.15
CA ILE A 325 -7.25 9.74 1.15
C ILE A 325 -7.66 10.15 -0.27
N GLU A 326 -8.82 10.78 -0.42
CA GLU A 326 -9.37 11.31 -1.68
C GLU A 326 -9.58 10.25 -2.79
N LEU A 327 -9.68 8.97 -2.46
CA LEU A 327 -10.14 7.96 -3.41
C LEU A 327 -11.62 8.09 -3.73
N VAL A 328 -12.37 8.71 -2.80
CA VAL A 328 -13.78 9.08 -2.99
C VAL A 328 -13.93 10.59 -2.80
N ARG A 329 -14.62 11.23 -3.71
CA ARG A 329 -14.85 12.67 -3.73
C ARG A 329 -16.34 12.96 -3.91
N SER A 330 -16.70 14.22 -3.68
CA SER A 330 -18.04 14.79 -3.92
C SER A 330 -19.20 14.21 -3.09
N GLU A 331 -20.34 14.89 -3.18
CA GLU A 331 -21.64 14.44 -2.73
C GLU A 331 -22.61 14.56 -3.92
N PRO A 332 -23.19 13.46 -4.40
CA PRO A 332 -23.02 12.09 -3.92
C PRO A 332 -21.59 11.55 -4.15
N PRO A 333 -21.17 10.51 -3.38
CA PRO A 333 -19.80 10.01 -3.42
C PRO A 333 -19.46 9.40 -4.78
N GLN A 334 -18.31 9.80 -5.33
CA GLN A 334 -17.77 9.31 -6.61
C GLN A 334 -16.29 8.95 -6.48
N LEU A 335 -15.84 8.00 -7.29
CA LEU A 335 -14.41 7.66 -7.37
C LEU A 335 -13.64 8.83 -8.00
N PHE A 336 -12.42 9.03 -7.51
CA PHE A 336 -11.55 10.16 -7.86
C PHE A 336 -11.23 10.28 -9.35
N ALA A 337 -11.21 9.16 -10.09
CA ALA A 337 -10.81 9.10 -11.51
C ALA A 337 -11.81 8.26 -12.33
N PRO A 338 -12.33 8.79 -13.45
CA PRO A 338 -13.21 8.04 -14.36
C PRO A 338 -12.56 6.77 -14.89
N VAL A 339 -11.24 6.79 -15.17
CA VAL A 339 -10.47 5.65 -15.66
C VAL A 339 -10.38 4.55 -14.60
N PHE A 340 -10.17 4.89 -13.33
CA PHE A 340 -10.18 3.91 -12.26
C PHE A 340 -11.58 3.32 -12.03
N ALA A 341 -12.62 4.14 -12.12
CA ALA A 341 -14.00 3.67 -12.05
C ALA A 341 -14.33 2.68 -13.18
N ALA A 342 -13.90 2.97 -14.41
CA ALA A 342 -14.06 2.08 -15.56
C ALA A 342 -13.28 0.76 -15.36
N TYR A 343 -12.04 0.85 -14.88
CA TYR A 343 -11.25 -0.34 -14.52
C TYR A 343 -11.98 -1.21 -13.51
N VAL A 344 -12.50 -0.62 -12.43
CA VAL A 344 -13.22 -1.35 -11.37
C VAL A 344 -14.52 -1.96 -11.89
N ARG A 345 -15.28 -1.28 -12.75
CA ARG A 345 -16.46 -1.86 -13.43
C ARG A 345 -16.08 -3.09 -14.24
N ASN A 346 -14.97 -3.04 -14.96
CA ASN A 346 -14.47 -4.18 -15.75
C ASN A 346 -13.98 -5.34 -14.87
N GLN A 347 -13.51 -5.05 -13.64
CA GLN A 347 -13.25 -6.07 -12.61
C GLN A 347 -14.57 -6.61 -12.02
N GLY A 348 -15.64 -5.84 -12.06
CA GLY A 348 -16.98 -6.16 -11.52
C GLY A 348 -17.85 -7.03 -12.43
N GLY A 349 -17.44 -7.27 -13.67
CA GLY A 349 -17.97 -8.40 -14.48
C GLY A 349 -17.78 -9.74 -13.77
N ALA A 350 -16.88 -9.77 -12.79
CA ALA A 350 -16.66 -10.82 -11.82
C ALA A 350 -17.18 -10.39 -10.43
N SER A 351 -18.47 -9.98 -10.30
CA SER A 351 -19.06 -9.86 -8.97
C SER A 351 -19.22 -11.25 -8.41
N SER A 352 -18.46 -11.62 -7.42
CA SER A 352 -18.95 -12.44 -6.33
C SER A 352 -17.83 -13.21 -5.64
N GLU A 353 -18.03 -13.50 -4.39
CA GLU A 353 -17.52 -14.70 -3.73
C GLU A 353 -17.71 -15.89 -4.67
N GLY A 354 -16.63 -16.54 -5.07
CA GLY A 354 -16.66 -17.69 -5.96
C GLY A 354 -15.66 -17.59 -7.11
N ILE A 355 -15.74 -18.56 -8.00
CA ILE A 355 -14.81 -18.71 -9.13
C ILE A 355 -15.51 -18.34 -10.44
N VAL A 356 -14.87 -17.47 -11.21
CA VAL A 356 -15.32 -17.09 -12.56
C VAL A 356 -14.29 -17.58 -13.57
N VAL A 357 -14.77 -18.28 -14.61
CA VAL A 357 -13.93 -18.84 -15.66
C VAL A 357 -14.32 -18.25 -17.02
N ASP A 358 -13.41 -17.53 -17.65
CA ASP A 358 -13.54 -17.11 -19.05
C ASP A 358 -12.93 -18.19 -19.95
N ARG A 359 -13.79 -18.87 -20.71
CA ARG A 359 -13.36 -19.94 -21.62
C ARG A 359 -12.52 -19.46 -22.80
N ARG A 360 -12.83 -18.29 -23.35
CA ARG A 360 -12.17 -17.77 -24.56
C ARG A 360 -10.78 -17.25 -24.27
N GLN A 361 -10.65 -16.48 -23.20
CA GLN A 361 -9.35 -15.88 -22.80
C GLN A 361 -8.55 -16.81 -21.88
N ARG A 362 -9.11 -17.96 -21.46
CA ARG A 362 -8.52 -18.89 -20.50
C ARG A 362 -8.09 -18.20 -19.21
N ARG A 363 -8.90 -17.27 -18.72
CA ARG A 363 -8.68 -16.52 -17.47
C ARG A 363 -9.57 -17.04 -16.38
N VAL A 364 -9.07 -16.99 -15.15
CA VAL A 364 -9.80 -17.41 -13.97
C VAL A 364 -9.70 -16.34 -12.89
N TRP A 365 -10.83 -15.99 -12.30
CA TRP A 365 -10.90 -15.13 -11.13
C TRP A 365 -11.37 -15.95 -9.94
N VAL A 366 -10.71 -15.75 -8.80
CA VAL A 366 -11.07 -16.35 -7.51
C VAL A 366 -11.43 -15.21 -6.58
N ASP A 367 -12.66 -15.16 -6.09
CA ASP A 367 -13.20 -14.07 -5.27
C ASP A 367 -12.91 -12.69 -5.87
N GLY A 368 -13.09 -12.57 -7.17
CA GLY A 368 -12.86 -11.34 -7.93
C GLY A 368 -11.39 -11.01 -8.22
N ARG A 369 -10.42 -11.88 -7.88
CA ARG A 369 -9.00 -11.70 -8.19
C ARG A 369 -8.61 -12.54 -9.39
N LEU A 370 -8.07 -11.92 -10.41
CA LEU A 370 -7.47 -12.64 -11.55
C LEU A 370 -6.27 -13.47 -11.07
N LEU A 371 -6.23 -14.75 -11.42
CA LEU A 371 -5.04 -15.57 -11.16
C LEU A 371 -3.82 -15.00 -11.90
N PRO A 372 -2.62 -15.04 -11.28
CA PRO A 372 -1.41 -14.42 -11.82
C PRO A 372 -0.88 -15.08 -13.10
N GLY A 373 -1.45 -16.21 -13.50
CA GLY A 373 -1.08 -16.94 -14.72
C GLY A 373 -2.18 -17.92 -15.16
N PRO A 374 -2.07 -18.44 -16.40
CA PRO A 374 -3.03 -19.41 -16.89
C PRO A 374 -2.89 -20.75 -16.13
N LEU A 375 -4.03 -21.37 -15.79
CA LEU A 375 -4.02 -22.72 -15.24
C LEU A 375 -3.51 -23.74 -16.26
N PRO A 376 -2.84 -24.82 -15.81
CA PRO A 376 -2.53 -25.97 -16.64
C PRO A 376 -3.77 -26.53 -17.31
N PRO A 377 -3.66 -27.11 -18.52
CA PRO A 377 -4.83 -27.49 -19.34
C PRO A 377 -5.86 -28.37 -18.62
N LEU A 378 -5.42 -29.39 -17.88
CA LEU A 378 -6.33 -30.30 -17.14
C LEU A 378 -7.01 -29.62 -15.94
N GLU A 379 -6.27 -28.76 -15.22
CA GLU A 379 -6.82 -27.99 -14.10
C GLU A 379 -7.86 -26.98 -14.61
N PHE A 380 -7.59 -26.34 -15.75
CA PHE A 380 -8.52 -25.42 -16.38
C PHE A 380 -9.79 -26.16 -16.87
N SER A 381 -9.63 -27.36 -17.47
CA SER A 381 -10.76 -28.18 -17.92
C SER A 381 -11.63 -28.66 -16.75
N LEU A 382 -11.00 -29.10 -15.64
CA LEU A 382 -11.71 -29.48 -14.42
C LEU A 382 -12.50 -28.30 -13.85
N LEU A 383 -11.84 -27.14 -13.74
CA LEU A 383 -12.49 -25.96 -13.18
C LEU A 383 -13.64 -25.48 -14.05
N THR A 384 -13.48 -25.51 -15.37
CA THR A 384 -14.53 -25.20 -16.34
C THR A 384 -15.73 -26.11 -16.16
N TYR A 385 -15.50 -27.44 -16.10
CA TYR A 385 -16.54 -28.43 -15.91
C TYR A 385 -17.33 -28.22 -14.61
N LEU A 386 -16.62 -27.91 -13.52
CA LEU A 386 -17.24 -27.63 -12.22
C LEU A 386 -17.97 -26.27 -12.19
N ALA A 387 -17.48 -25.28 -12.93
CA ALA A 387 -18.11 -23.97 -13.02
C ALA A 387 -19.44 -23.99 -13.80
N GLU A 388 -19.53 -24.83 -14.82
CA GLU A 388 -20.80 -25.09 -15.54
C GLU A 388 -21.88 -25.67 -14.63
N ARG A 389 -21.46 -26.38 -13.55
CA ARG A 389 -22.33 -27.08 -12.60
C ARG A 389 -22.21 -26.57 -11.18
N ALA A 390 -21.86 -25.29 -11.05
CA ALA A 390 -21.63 -24.69 -9.75
C ALA A 390 -22.82 -24.88 -8.80
N GLY A 391 -22.54 -25.20 -7.55
CA GLY A 391 -23.55 -25.51 -6.55
C GLY A 391 -24.00 -27.01 -6.53
N THR A 392 -23.72 -27.76 -7.58
CA THR A 392 -24.07 -29.18 -7.69
C THR A 392 -22.88 -30.09 -7.38
N VAL A 393 -23.12 -31.24 -6.71
CA VAL A 393 -22.08 -32.24 -6.49
C VAL A 393 -21.90 -33.04 -7.78
N CYS A 394 -20.72 -32.96 -8.38
CA CYS A 394 -20.35 -33.72 -9.58
C CYS A 394 -19.73 -35.08 -9.14
N PRO A 395 -20.30 -36.21 -9.53
CA PRO A 395 -19.74 -37.53 -9.24
C PRO A 395 -18.36 -37.70 -9.87
N ARG A 396 -17.48 -38.47 -9.21
CA ARG A 396 -16.10 -38.67 -9.68
C ARG A 396 -16.07 -39.34 -11.07
N GLU A 397 -16.97 -40.31 -11.31
CA GLU A 397 -17.08 -40.97 -12.61
C GLU A 397 -17.45 -40.01 -13.75
N GLU A 398 -18.33 -39.03 -13.49
CA GLU A 398 -18.69 -38.01 -14.47
C GLU A 398 -17.55 -37.09 -14.77
N ILE A 399 -16.79 -36.66 -13.73
CA ILE A 399 -15.60 -35.85 -13.88
C ILE A 399 -14.53 -36.58 -14.72
N LEU A 400 -14.28 -37.87 -14.42
CA LEU A 400 -13.34 -38.68 -15.18
C LEU A 400 -13.77 -38.82 -16.66
N SER A 401 -15.05 -39.10 -16.90
CA SER A 401 -15.56 -39.20 -18.27
C SER A 401 -15.46 -37.90 -19.05
N ALA A 402 -15.62 -36.77 -18.40
CA ALA A 402 -15.50 -35.45 -19.02
C ALA A 402 -14.04 -35.02 -19.33
N LEU A 403 -13.11 -35.40 -18.45
CA LEU A 403 -11.72 -35.02 -18.58
C LEU A 403 -10.87 -35.99 -19.42
N TYR A 404 -11.25 -37.28 -19.44
CA TYR A 404 -10.52 -38.37 -20.10
C TYR A 404 -11.44 -39.21 -20.98
N PRO A 405 -12.03 -38.68 -22.05
CA PRO A 405 -13.01 -39.38 -22.87
C PRO A 405 -12.44 -40.60 -23.58
N GLU A 406 -11.14 -40.66 -23.84
CA GLU A 406 -10.46 -41.76 -24.54
C GLU A 406 -9.88 -42.82 -23.61
N GLU A 407 -9.67 -42.53 -22.32
CA GLU A 407 -9.00 -43.40 -21.32
C GLU A 407 -9.97 -43.98 -20.29
N ARG A 408 -11.23 -44.25 -20.62
CA ARG A 408 -12.30 -44.62 -19.71
C ARG A 408 -12.00 -45.81 -18.79
N LEU A 409 -11.06 -46.68 -19.13
CA LEU A 409 -10.76 -47.91 -18.37
C LEU A 409 -9.56 -47.82 -17.45
N GLU A 410 -8.70 -46.75 -17.60
CA GLU A 410 -7.45 -46.61 -16.85
C GLU A 410 -7.46 -45.40 -15.85
N ALA A 411 -8.46 -44.56 -15.94
CA ALA A 411 -8.58 -43.42 -15.06
C ALA A 411 -9.13 -43.81 -13.70
N ASN A 412 -8.35 -43.61 -12.62
CA ASN A 412 -8.71 -43.96 -11.25
C ASN A 412 -8.94 -42.73 -10.37
N ASP A 413 -9.54 -42.94 -9.22
CA ASP A 413 -9.86 -41.88 -8.24
C ASP A 413 -8.64 -41.11 -7.75
N GLU A 414 -7.44 -41.70 -7.74
CA GLU A 414 -6.19 -41.05 -7.32
C GLU A 414 -5.77 -39.92 -8.27
N ARG A 415 -6.08 -40.05 -9.57
CA ARG A 415 -5.83 -39.00 -10.55
C ARG A 415 -6.68 -37.77 -10.27
N ILE A 416 -7.95 -37.94 -9.89
CA ILE A 416 -8.81 -36.80 -9.52
C ILE A 416 -8.31 -36.16 -8.26
N ASP A 417 -7.94 -36.91 -7.22
CA ASP A 417 -7.44 -36.34 -5.96
C ASP A 417 -6.16 -35.54 -6.16
N THR A 418 -5.26 -36.03 -7.02
CA THR A 418 -4.05 -35.34 -7.40
C THR A 418 -4.35 -34.03 -8.15
N LEU A 419 -5.28 -34.09 -9.11
CA LEU A 419 -5.68 -32.92 -9.90
C LEU A 419 -6.40 -31.88 -9.04
N LEU A 420 -7.28 -32.30 -8.14
CA LEU A 420 -7.96 -31.43 -7.18
C LEU A 420 -6.98 -30.75 -6.23
N LYS A 421 -5.98 -31.48 -5.75
CA LYS A 421 -4.93 -30.89 -4.90
C LYS A 421 -4.18 -29.79 -5.65
N ARG A 422 -3.72 -30.05 -6.88
CA ARG A 422 -3.03 -29.06 -7.72
C ARG A 422 -3.92 -27.84 -8.01
N LEU A 423 -5.18 -28.10 -8.35
CA LEU A 423 -6.12 -27.02 -8.60
C LEU A 423 -6.35 -26.15 -7.35
N ARG A 424 -6.46 -26.76 -6.16
CA ARG A 424 -6.54 -26.02 -4.89
C ARG A 424 -5.31 -25.17 -4.64
N ASP A 425 -4.13 -25.75 -4.82
CA ASP A 425 -2.88 -25.02 -4.68
C ASP A 425 -2.82 -23.81 -5.65
N SER A 426 -3.29 -24.01 -6.89
CA SER A 426 -3.31 -22.95 -7.91
C SER A 426 -4.31 -21.83 -7.62
N ILE A 427 -5.47 -22.14 -7.03
CA ILE A 427 -6.52 -21.15 -6.70
C ILE A 427 -6.44 -20.62 -5.26
N GLY A 428 -5.50 -21.14 -4.44
CA GLY A 428 -5.34 -20.74 -3.04
C GLY A 428 -6.44 -21.26 -2.11
N ASP A 429 -7.07 -22.40 -2.41
CA ASP A 429 -8.12 -23.02 -1.59
C ASP A 429 -7.51 -24.06 -0.62
N ASP A 430 -7.74 -23.91 0.69
CA ASP A 430 -7.20 -24.82 1.69
C ASP A 430 -7.98 -26.14 1.72
N GLY A 431 -7.34 -27.24 1.35
CA GLY A 431 -7.96 -28.58 1.36
C GLY A 431 -8.46 -29.05 2.73
N ARG A 432 -7.99 -28.47 3.85
CA ARG A 432 -8.46 -28.75 5.21
C ARG A 432 -9.69 -27.93 5.59
N ASN A 433 -9.82 -26.75 5.02
CA ASN A 433 -10.96 -25.84 5.21
C ASN A 433 -11.38 -25.24 3.85
N PRO A 434 -11.92 -26.06 2.92
CA PRO A 434 -12.15 -25.63 1.55
C PRO A 434 -13.31 -24.63 1.47
N ARG A 435 -13.06 -23.50 0.82
CA ARG A 435 -14.07 -22.46 0.56
C ARG A 435 -14.73 -22.63 -0.81
N HIS A 436 -13.99 -23.07 -1.80
CA HIS A 436 -14.42 -23.16 -3.19
C HIS A 436 -14.67 -24.59 -3.66
N LEU A 437 -13.70 -25.49 -3.48
CA LEU A 437 -13.76 -26.88 -3.96
C LEU A 437 -14.09 -27.84 -2.81
N ILE A 438 -15.36 -28.07 -2.57
CA ILE A 438 -15.85 -28.88 -1.47
C ILE A 438 -15.91 -30.36 -1.90
N THR A 439 -15.12 -31.23 -1.24
CA THR A 439 -15.15 -32.66 -1.47
C THR A 439 -16.22 -33.32 -0.61
N HIS A 440 -17.15 -34.02 -1.23
CA HIS A 440 -18.13 -34.90 -0.59
C HIS A 440 -17.58 -36.31 -0.65
N ARG A 441 -17.07 -36.82 0.50
CA ARG A 441 -16.43 -38.14 0.58
C ARG A 441 -17.35 -39.25 0.05
N GLY A 442 -16.86 -40.10 -0.87
CA GLY A 442 -17.60 -41.19 -1.49
C GLY A 442 -18.66 -40.79 -2.51
N VAL A 443 -18.85 -39.49 -2.78
CA VAL A 443 -19.85 -38.97 -3.73
C VAL A 443 -19.20 -38.22 -4.88
N GLY A 444 -18.45 -37.14 -4.59
CA GLY A 444 -17.88 -36.30 -5.65
C GLY A 444 -17.34 -34.98 -5.17
N VAL A 445 -17.27 -34.02 -6.06
CA VAL A 445 -16.76 -32.68 -5.80
C VAL A 445 -17.78 -31.63 -6.22
N ARG A 446 -17.91 -30.59 -5.42
CA ARG A 446 -18.78 -29.45 -5.69
C ARG A 446 -17.97 -28.15 -5.71
N LEU A 447 -18.12 -27.35 -6.75
CA LEU A 447 -17.73 -25.94 -6.69
C LEU A 447 -18.82 -25.17 -5.94
N ALA A 448 -18.47 -24.55 -4.81
CA ALA A 448 -19.43 -23.89 -3.93
C ALA A 448 -20.20 -22.77 -4.65
N ARG A 449 -19.46 -21.88 -5.32
CA ARG A 449 -19.98 -20.77 -6.15
C ARG A 449 -19.06 -20.59 -7.36
N GLY A 450 -19.64 -20.54 -8.53
CA GLY A 450 -18.89 -20.27 -9.76
C GLY A 450 -19.80 -19.99 -10.94
N ARG A 451 -19.23 -19.42 -11.99
CA ARG A 451 -19.91 -19.23 -13.27
C ARG A 451 -18.92 -19.25 -14.41
N LEU A 452 -19.43 -19.58 -15.60
CA LEU A 452 -18.72 -19.39 -16.85
C LEU A 452 -19.08 -17.99 -17.42
N GLU A 453 -18.09 -17.33 -17.99
CA GLU A 453 -18.29 -16.21 -18.88
C GLU A 453 -18.02 -16.69 -20.31
N GLU A 454 -19.05 -16.60 -21.13
CA GLU A 454 -18.96 -16.76 -22.58
C GLU A 454 -18.80 -15.36 -23.16
N GLY A 455 -17.57 -14.82 -23.18
CA GLY A 455 -17.25 -13.52 -23.70
C GLY A 455 -17.55 -13.35 -25.21
#